data_ec12e6c2fa1bd3d8e4a1060183299ed9
#
_entry.id   ec12e6c2fa1bd3d8e4a1060183299ed9
#
_cell.length_a   1.000
_cell.length_b   1.000
_cell.length_c   1.000
_cell.angle_alpha   90.00
_cell.angle_beta   90.00
_cell.angle_gamma   90.00
#
_symmetry.space_group_name_H-M   'P 1'
#
loop_
_entity.id
_entity.type
_entity.pdbx_description
1 polymer ?
#
loop_
_entity_poly.entity_id
_entity_poly.type
_entity_poly.pdbx_seq_one_letter_code
_entity_poly.pdbx_strand_id
1 'polypeptide(L)'
;TRCSRDWSSDVCSSDLVFTEILQSGMSDEECFIVHRGKECFVIMNAFPYSSGHILVLPYREVSDVEALTPSEHAELFALVTTGIQVLKTEFKPQGINVGINLGAVAGGSVAQHLHVHVVPRWGGDTNFMVTVAMTKILPEALDVTAARVRARWAQMGGAR
;
A
#
# COMPACT_ATOMS: atom_id res chain seq x y z
N THR A 1 -10.32 2.81 -21.70
CA THR A 1 -10.97 1.66 -21.02
C THR A 1 -11.19 2.09 -19.59
N ARG A 2 -12.45 2.27 -19.16
CA ARG A 2 -12.82 2.67 -17.80
C ARG A 2 -12.37 1.57 -16.84
N CYS A 3 -11.46 1.89 -15.93
CA CYS A 3 -11.31 1.14 -14.70
C CYS A 3 -12.63 1.33 -13.93
N SER A 4 -13.56 0.38 -14.07
CA SER A 4 -14.81 0.41 -13.34
C SER A 4 -14.50 0.19 -11.87
N ARG A 5 -15.30 0.79 -10.97
CA ARG A 5 -15.23 0.61 -9.51
C ARG A 5 -15.42 -0.84 -9.03
N ASP A 6 -15.58 -1.76 -9.93
CA ASP A 6 -15.57 -3.19 -9.70
C ASP A 6 -14.13 -3.69 -9.82
N TRP A 7 -13.42 -3.71 -8.72
CA TRP A 7 -12.19 -4.47 -8.53
C TRP A 7 -12.49 -5.98 -8.51
N SER A 8 -13.47 -6.42 -9.32
CA SER A 8 -13.81 -7.82 -9.48
C SER A 8 -12.76 -8.48 -10.36
N SER A 9 -12.19 -9.52 -9.83
CA SER A 9 -11.50 -10.69 -10.42
C SER A 9 -10.59 -10.53 -11.65
N ASP A 10 -10.83 -9.58 -12.56
CA ASP A 10 -10.13 -9.50 -13.84
C ASP A 10 -8.88 -8.60 -13.83
N VAL A 11 -8.77 -7.67 -12.86
CA VAL A 11 -7.59 -6.78 -12.72
C VAL A 11 -6.49 -7.44 -11.86
N CYS A 12 -6.82 -8.48 -11.11
CA CYS A 12 -5.89 -9.16 -10.20
C CYS A 12 -4.96 -10.17 -10.92
N SER A 13 -5.03 -10.29 -12.25
CA SER A 13 -4.24 -11.26 -13.01
C SER A 13 -3.07 -10.65 -13.79
N SER A 14 -2.88 -9.32 -13.80
CA SER A 14 -1.72 -8.73 -14.45
C SER A 14 -0.61 -8.48 -13.44
N ASP A 15 0.57 -9.01 -13.72
CA ASP A 15 1.81 -8.73 -12.97
C ASP A 15 2.21 -7.23 -13.05
N LEU A 16 1.50 -6.43 -13.85
CA LEU A 16 1.77 -5.03 -14.16
C LEU A 16 0.80 -4.04 -13.51
N VAL A 17 -0.01 -4.48 -12.53
CA VAL A 17 -1.10 -3.68 -11.94
C VAL A 17 -0.68 -2.26 -11.51
N PHE A 18 0.50 -2.09 -10.93
CA PHE A 18 0.95 -0.77 -10.48
C PHE A 18 1.40 0.12 -11.63
N THR A 19 2.02 -0.45 -12.66
CA THR A 19 2.38 0.26 -13.90
C THR A 19 1.13 0.73 -14.65
N GLU A 20 0.11 -0.11 -14.74
CA GLU A 20 -1.18 0.24 -15.33
C GLU A 20 -1.89 1.36 -14.57
N ILE A 21 -1.89 1.31 -13.23
CA ILE A 21 -2.42 2.39 -12.38
C ILE A 21 -1.72 3.72 -12.67
N LEU A 22 -0.40 3.72 -12.73
CA LEU A 22 0.39 4.94 -13.00
C LEU A 22 0.15 5.52 -14.40
N GLN A 23 -0.20 4.67 -15.38
CA GLN A 23 -0.45 5.05 -16.77
C GLN A 23 -1.93 5.28 -17.08
N SER A 24 -2.84 5.04 -16.13
CA SER A 24 -4.29 5.09 -16.36
C SER A 24 -4.84 6.48 -16.71
N GLY A 25 -4.11 7.55 -16.35
CA GLY A 25 -4.59 8.94 -16.44
C GLY A 25 -5.64 9.30 -15.40
N MET A 26 -5.93 8.42 -14.45
CA MET A 26 -6.83 8.66 -13.33
C MET A 26 -6.15 9.55 -12.27
N SER A 27 -6.95 10.22 -11.45
CA SER A 27 -6.44 11.00 -10.32
C SER A 27 -5.85 10.11 -9.22
N ASP A 28 -5.03 10.69 -8.36
CA ASP A 28 -4.46 9.99 -7.20
C ASP A 28 -5.55 9.49 -6.24
N GLU A 29 -6.67 10.21 -6.17
CA GLU A 29 -7.83 9.80 -5.37
C GLU A 29 -8.46 8.53 -5.92
N GLU A 30 -8.70 8.47 -7.22
CA GLU A 30 -9.30 7.31 -7.89
C GLU A 30 -8.39 6.07 -7.85
N CYS A 31 -7.07 6.29 -7.90
CA CYS A 31 -6.06 5.23 -7.82
C CYS A 31 -5.64 4.88 -6.39
N PHE A 32 -6.19 5.55 -5.37
CA PHE A 32 -5.78 5.40 -3.97
C PHE A 32 -4.30 5.70 -3.70
N ILE A 33 -3.64 6.48 -4.54
CA ILE A 33 -2.27 6.95 -4.31
C ILE A 33 -2.32 7.99 -3.18
N VAL A 34 -1.52 7.76 -2.16
CA VAL A 34 -1.44 8.59 -0.95
C VAL A 34 -0.41 9.70 -1.10
N HIS A 35 0.73 9.35 -1.69
CA HIS A 35 1.86 10.26 -1.83
C HIS A 35 2.73 9.88 -3.03
N ARG A 36 3.20 10.90 -3.74
CA ARG A 36 4.18 10.76 -4.83
C ARG A 36 5.50 11.37 -4.38
N GLY A 37 6.54 10.54 -4.25
CA GLY A 37 7.91 10.95 -4.10
C GLY A 37 8.61 11.16 -5.45
N LYS A 38 9.93 11.26 -5.44
CA LYS A 38 10.73 11.45 -6.64
C LYS A 38 10.93 10.14 -7.42
N GLU A 39 11.25 9.07 -6.73
CA GLU A 39 11.58 7.75 -7.30
C GLU A 39 10.63 6.66 -6.81
N CYS A 40 9.88 6.92 -5.74
CA CYS A 40 8.94 6.00 -5.13
C CYS A 40 7.59 6.67 -4.87
N PHE A 41 6.56 5.88 -4.65
CA PHE A 41 5.24 6.37 -4.28
C PHE A 41 4.59 5.49 -3.21
N VAL A 42 3.51 6.00 -2.63
CA VAL A 42 2.74 5.32 -1.60
C VAL A 42 1.30 5.16 -2.06
N ILE A 43 0.77 3.96 -1.98
CA ILE A 43 -0.59 3.62 -2.38
C ILE A 43 -1.28 2.80 -1.29
N MET A 44 -2.60 2.93 -1.15
CA MET A 44 -3.36 2.01 -0.30
C MET A 44 -3.40 0.62 -0.93
N ASN A 45 -3.29 -0.42 -0.11
CA ASN A 45 -3.54 -1.77 -0.61
C ASN A 45 -5.04 -1.95 -0.88
N ALA A 46 -5.41 -2.33 -2.11
CA ALA A 46 -6.80 -2.59 -2.49
C ALA A 46 -7.42 -3.78 -1.73
N PHE A 47 -6.57 -4.72 -1.29
CA PHE A 47 -6.95 -5.87 -0.46
C PHE A 47 -6.27 -5.77 0.92
N PRO A 48 -6.67 -4.81 1.76
CA PRO A 48 -5.92 -4.47 2.95
C PRO A 48 -6.03 -5.59 4.02
N TYR A 49 -4.91 -5.88 4.70
CA TYR A 49 -4.89 -6.80 5.83
C TYR A 49 -5.48 -6.17 7.10
N SER A 50 -5.48 -4.85 7.18
CA SER A 50 -6.12 -4.05 8.23
C SER A 50 -6.37 -2.64 7.69
N SER A 51 -7.23 -1.85 8.34
CA SER A 51 -7.44 -0.45 7.98
C SER A 51 -6.11 0.31 8.02
N GLY A 52 -5.84 1.10 6.97
CA GLY A 52 -4.59 1.83 6.85
C GLY A 52 -3.41 1.03 6.27
N HIS A 53 -3.62 -0.18 5.72
CA HIS A 53 -2.57 -0.93 5.05
C HIS A 53 -2.11 -0.19 3.79
N ILE A 54 -0.90 0.34 3.83
CA ILE A 54 -0.25 1.01 2.70
C ILE A 54 0.86 0.14 2.10
N LEU A 55 1.13 0.39 0.82
CA LEU A 55 2.27 -0.15 0.08
C LEU A 55 3.18 1.02 -0.29
N VAL A 56 4.49 0.81 -0.18
CA VAL A 56 5.51 1.75 -0.64
C VAL A 56 6.35 1.05 -1.70
N LEU A 57 6.47 1.65 -2.88
CA LEU A 57 7.10 1.00 -4.02
C LEU A 57 7.77 2.01 -4.96
N PRO A 58 8.80 1.62 -5.71
CA PRO A 58 9.43 2.46 -6.71
C PRO A 58 8.51 2.65 -7.93
N TYR A 59 8.70 3.74 -8.69
CA TYR A 59 8.04 3.90 -9.99
C TYR A 59 8.54 2.89 -11.02
N ARG A 60 9.82 2.56 -10.92
CA ARG A 60 10.46 1.58 -11.80
C ARG A 60 10.06 0.17 -11.36
N GLU A 61 9.58 -0.61 -12.31
CA GLU A 61 9.24 -2.02 -12.09
C GLU A 61 10.51 -2.85 -11.88
N VAL A 62 10.67 -3.33 -10.66
CA VAL A 62 11.75 -4.24 -10.25
C VAL A 62 11.16 -5.29 -9.31
N SER A 63 11.63 -6.53 -9.40
CA SER A 63 11.16 -7.65 -8.58
C SER A 63 11.89 -7.77 -7.24
N ASP A 64 13.16 -7.32 -7.20
CA ASP A 64 14.09 -7.64 -6.12
C ASP A 64 14.72 -6.41 -5.50
N VAL A 65 15.01 -6.48 -4.19
CA VAL A 65 15.59 -5.37 -3.43
C VAL A 65 16.97 -4.99 -3.95
N GLU A 66 17.78 -5.97 -4.36
CA GLU A 66 19.11 -5.78 -4.90
C GLU A 66 19.13 -5.09 -6.27
N ALA A 67 17.99 -5.02 -6.96
CA ALA A 67 17.85 -4.31 -8.22
C ALA A 67 17.56 -2.81 -8.06
N LEU A 68 17.30 -2.35 -6.83
CA LEU A 68 17.12 -0.94 -6.52
C LEU A 68 18.42 -0.16 -6.64
N THR A 69 18.33 1.06 -7.17
CA THR A 69 19.44 2.03 -7.06
C THR A 69 19.59 2.52 -5.61
N PRO A 70 20.77 3.03 -5.22
CA PRO A 70 20.94 3.59 -3.88
C PRO A 70 19.95 4.71 -3.54
N SER A 71 19.54 5.52 -4.51
CA SER A 71 18.58 6.61 -4.32
C SER A 71 17.16 6.09 -4.14
N GLU A 72 16.73 5.11 -4.95
CA GLU A 72 15.43 4.41 -4.78
C GLU A 72 15.35 3.75 -3.41
N HIS A 73 16.41 3.05 -3.01
CA HIS A 73 16.48 2.38 -1.71
C HIS A 73 16.36 3.37 -0.55
N ALA A 74 17.07 4.50 -0.63
CA ALA A 74 17.01 5.55 0.40
C ALA A 74 15.62 6.18 0.50
N GLU A 75 15.01 6.52 -0.63
CA GLU A 75 13.67 7.11 -0.66
C GLU A 75 12.58 6.12 -0.22
N LEU A 76 12.66 4.86 -0.66
CA LEU A 76 11.73 3.79 -0.29
C LEU A 76 11.60 3.71 1.24
N PHE A 77 12.71 3.60 1.95
CA PHE A 77 12.70 3.50 3.41
C PHE A 77 12.40 4.82 4.13
N ALA A 78 12.71 5.97 3.53
CA ALA A 78 12.26 7.26 4.03
C ALA A 78 10.73 7.37 3.99
N LEU A 79 10.10 6.94 2.89
CA LEU A 79 8.64 6.91 2.75
C LEU A 79 7.99 5.86 3.68
N VAL A 80 8.60 4.69 3.86
CA VAL A 80 8.17 3.71 4.87
C VAL A 80 8.15 4.33 6.26
N THR A 81 9.22 5.03 6.64
CA THR A 81 9.33 5.70 7.95
C THR A 81 8.24 6.76 8.12
N THR A 82 8.02 7.58 7.10
CA THR A 82 6.95 8.60 7.09
C THR A 82 5.58 7.93 7.19
N GLY A 83 5.35 6.85 6.44
CA GLY A 83 4.10 6.08 6.49
C GLY A 83 3.81 5.53 7.87
N ILE A 84 4.82 4.98 8.56
CA ILE A 84 4.70 4.53 9.96
C ILE A 84 4.25 5.68 10.88
N GLN A 85 4.86 6.86 10.73
CA GLN A 85 4.51 8.03 11.56
C GLN A 85 3.08 8.51 11.29
N VAL A 86 2.67 8.57 10.02
CA VAL A 86 1.31 8.91 9.58
C VAL A 86 0.30 7.95 10.21
N LEU A 87 0.52 6.65 10.06
CA LEU A 87 -0.39 5.61 10.55
C LEU A 87 -0.48 5.62 12.09
N LYS A 88 0.65 5.79 12.78
CA LYS A 88 0.66 5.92 14.25
C LYS A 88 -0.15 7.13 14.73
N THR A 89 -0.02 8.26 14.04
CA THR A 89 -0.70 9.50 14.42
C THR A 89 -2.20 9.42 14.14
N GLU A 90 -2.57 8.88 12.96
CA GLU A 90 -3.96 8.86 12.50
C GLU A 90 -4.80 7.76 13.13
N PHE A 91 -4.27 6.54 13.23
CA PHE A 91 -5.03 5.36 13.64
C PHE A 91 -4.68 4.84 15.02
N LYS A 92 -3.57 5.31 15.63
CA LYS A 92 -3.08 4.88 16.95
C LYS A 92 -3.02 3.35 17.10
N PRO A 93 -2.43 2.62 16.16
CA PRO A 93 -2.32 1.17 16.25
C PRO A 93 -1.46 0.75 17.44
N GLN A 94 -1.68 -0.47 17.94
CA GLN A 94 -0.86 -1.05 19.00
C GLN A 94 0.47 -1.59 18.50
N GLY A 95 0.57 -1.86 17.19
CA GLY A 95 1.78 -2.30 16.51
C GLY A 95 1.73 -2.01 15.02
N ILE A 96 2.86 -2.18 14.33
CA ILE A 96 2.94 -2.09 12.87
C ILE A 96 3.84 -3.24 12.39
N ASN A 97 3.36 -4.01 11.40
CA ASN A 97 4.21 -4.92 10.66
C ASN A 97 4.72 -4.22 9.40
N VAL A 98 6.01 -4.36 9.13
CA VAL A 98 6.65 -3.93 7.90
C VAL A 98 7.32 -5.14 7.28
N GLY A 99 7.13 -5.37 5.98
CA GLY A 99 7.72 -6.51 5.30
C GLY A 99 7.63 -6.43 3.79
N ILE A 100 8.41 -7.28 3.13
CA ILE A 100 8.49 -7.42 1.68
C ILE A 100 8.31 -8.90 1.34
N ASN A 101 7.49 -9.21 0.35
CA ASN A 101 7.37 -10.55 -0.21
C ASN A 101 8.23 -10.64 -1.46
N LEU A 102 9.30 -11.42 -1.41
CA LEU A 102 10.18 -11.66 -2.55
C LEU A 102 9.85 -13.01 -3.19
N GLY A 103 9.38 -12.95 -4.43
CA GLY A 103 8.95 -14.12 -5.19
C GLY A 103 7.55 -14.64 -4.83
N ALA A 104 6.96 -15.40 -5.73
CA ALA A 104 5.58 -15.87 -5.63
C ALA A 104 5.32 -16.77 -4.41
N VAL A 105 6.28 -17.61 -4.04
CA VAL A 105 6.16 -18.54 -2.90
C VAL A 105 6.10 -17.81 -1.56
N ALA A 106 6.65 -16.58 -1.49
CA ALA A 106 6.58 -15.74 -0.29
C ALA A 106 5.24 -14.99 -0.15
N GLY A 107 4.29 -15.19 -1.07
CA GLY A 107 2.97 -14.54 -1.04
C GLY A 107 2.90 -13.25 -1.86
N GLY A 108 3.88 -12.99 -2.73
CA GLY A 108 3.86 -11.87 -3.67
C GLY A 108 2.81 -12.10 -4.76
N SER A 109 1.64 -11.47 -4.64
CA SER A 109 0.59 -11.51 -5.68
C SER A 109 0.99 -10.71 -6.92
N VAL A 110 1.87 -9.72 -6.78
CA VAL A 110 2.49 -8.92 -7.86
C VAL A 110 4.00 -9.13 -7.77
N ALA A 111 4.47 -10.31 -8.23
CA ALA A 111 5.85 -10.74 -8.06
C ALA A 111 6.86 -9.89 -8.86
N GLN A 112 6.42 -9.20 -9.91
CA GLN A 112 7.29 -8.42 -10.80
C GLN A 112 7.56 -7.00 -10.28
N HIS A 113 6.79 -6.51 -9.30
CA HIS A 113 6.93 -5.15 -8.79
C HIS A 113 7.09 -5.13 -7.27
N LEU A 114 8.32 -4.89 -6.84
CA LEU A 114 8.70 -4.80 -5.43
C LEU A 114 7.83 -3.78 -4.69
N HIS A 115 7.26 -4.20 -3.56
CA HIS A 115 6.50 -3.31 -2.69
C HIS A 115 6.71 -3.66 -1.22
N VAL A 116 6.84 -2.64 -0.39
CA VAL A 116 6.96 -2.77 1.06
C VAL A 116 5.58 -2.59 1.66
N HIS A 117 5.10 -3.61 2.36
CA HIS A 117 3.88 -3.55 3.16
C HIS A 117 4.12 -2.81 4.46
N VAL A 118 3.23 -1.89 4.82
CA VAL A 118 3.16 -1.25 6.14
C VAL A 118 1.75 -1.45 6.68
N VAL A 119 1.63 -2.32 7.68
CA VAL A 119 0.35 -2.85 8.15
C VAL A 119 0.12 -2.47 9.61
N PRO A 120 -0.82 -1.58 9.91
CA PRO A 120 -1.23 -1.31 11.30
C PRO A 120 -1.85 -2.55 11.95
N ARG A 121 -1.57 -2.74 13.25
CA ARG A 121 -2.04 -3.90 14.02
C ARG A 121 -2.70 -3.49 15.33
N TRP A 122 -3.78 -4.20 15.68
CA TRP A 122 -4.48 -4.07 16.95
C TRP A 122 -4.70 -5.44 17.59
N GLY A 123 -4.78 -5.47 18.92
CA GLY A 123 -5.14 -6.70 19.64
C GLY A 123 -6.50 -7.19 19.16
N GLY A 124 -6.56 -8.47 18.75
CA GLY A 124 -7.79 -9.07 18.23
C GLY A 124 -8.14 -8.71 16.78
N ASP A 125 -7.27 -8.08 16.02
CA ASP A 125 -7.47 -7.75 14.60
C ASP A 125 -7.58 -8.99 13.69
N THR A 126 -7.20 -10.15 14.20
CA THR A 126 -7.34 -11.44 13.53
C THR A 126 -8.21 -12.36 14.41
N ASN A 127 -9.28 -12.89 13.86
CA ASN A 127 -10.19 -13.80 14.55
C ASN A 127 -10.53 -15.02 13.68
N PHE A 128 -11.37 -15.93 14.20
CA PHE A 128 -11.74 -17.17 13.54
C PHE A 128 -12.46 -16.97 12.20
N MET A 129 -13.08 -15.82 11.94
CA MET A 129 -13.79 -15.53 10.68
C MET A 129 -12.87 -15.59 9.47
N VAL A 130 -11.61 -15.20 9.61
CA VAL A 130 -10.61 -15.30 8.53
C VAL A 130 -10.36 -16.78 8.20
N THR A 131 -10.29 -17.65 9.21
CA THR A 131 -10.01 -19.08 9.04
C THR A 131 -11.23 -19.87 8.58
N VAL A 132 -12.41 -19.57 9.12
CA VAL A 132 -13.64 -20.37 8.89
C VAL A 132 -14.44 -19.85 7.70
N ALA A 133 -14.54 -18.54 7.53
CA ALA A 133 -15.38 -17.91 6.51
C ALA A 133 -14.58 -17.23 5.38
N MET A 134 -13.26 -17.26 5.41
CA MET A 134 -12.36 -16.55 4.48
C MET A 134 -12.76 -15.07 4.33
N THR A 135 -13.38 -14.51 5.37
CA THR A 135 -13.96 -13.15 5.37
C THR A 135 -13.23 -12.28 6.37
N LYS A 136 -12.86 -11.10 5.93
CA LYS A 136 -12.25 -10.08 6.77
C LYS A 136 -13.17 -8.87 6.87
N ILE A 137 -13.48 -8.47 8.09
CA ILE A 137 -14.26 -7.27 8.36
C ILE A 137 -13.29 -6.08 8.44
N LEU A 138 -13.46 -5.10 7.56
CA LEU A 138 -12.78 -3.82 7.65
C LEU A 138 -13.79 -2.80 8.21
N PRO A 139 -13.45 -2.11 9.29
CA PRO A 139 -14.39 -1.19 9.95
C PRO A 139 -14.65 0.10 9.17
N GLU A 140 -13.85 0.40 8.14
CA GLU A 140 -13.93 1.62 7.36
C GLU A 140 -13.71 1.32 5.87
N ALA A 141 -14.41 2.03 5.00
CA ALA A 141 -14.26 1.92 3.55
C ALA A 141 -12.87 2.43 3.09
N LEU A 142 -12.36 1.86 2.00
CA LEU A 142 -11.00 2.13 1.52
C LEU A 142 -10.79 3.60 1.11
N ASP A 143 -11.77 4.21 0.46
CA ASP A 143 -11.75 5.61 0.03
C ASP A 143 -11.67 6.58 1.22
N VAL A 144 -12.44 6.31 2.28
CA VAL A 144 -12.42 7.09 3.52
C VAL A 144 -11.07 6.96 4.20
N THR A 145 -10.56 5.73 4.32
CA THR A 145 -9.24 5.47 4.89
C THR A 145 -8.14 6.15 4.08
N ALA A 146 -8.19 6.08 2.76
CA ALA A 146 -7.24 6.73 1.86
C ALA A 146 -7.22 8.26 2.02
N ALA A 147 -8.39 8.88 2.09
CA ALA A 147 -8.52 10.32 2.29
C ALA A 147 -7.90 10.77 3.63
N ARG A 148 -8.11 10.00 4.70
CA ARG A 148 -7.53 10.27 6.02
C ARG A 148 -6.00 10.16 6.01
N VAL A 149 -5.46 9.10 5.42
CA VAL A 149 -4.01 8.89 5.32
C VAL A 149 -3.37 9.99 4.49
N ARG A 150 -3.96 10.37 3.35
CA ARG A 150 -3.48 11.45 2.48
C ARG A 150 -3.47 12.80 3.19
N ALA A 151 -4.55 13.14 3.88
CA ALA A 151 -4.64 14.39 4.64
C ALA A 151 -3.57 14.47 5.74
N ARG A 152 -3.36 13.38 6.47
CA ARG A 152 -2.32 13.31 7.51
C ARG A 152 -0.91 13.40 6.91
N TRP A 153 -0.68 12.74 5.79
CA TRP A 153 0.61 12.80 5.08
C TRP A 153 0.98 14.22 4.66
N ALA A 154 0.03 14.95 4.07
CA ALA A 154 0.23 16.34 3.66
C ALA A 154 0.59 17.26 4.85
N GLN A 155 -0.05 17.06 6.01
CA GLN A 155 0.26 17.82 7.24
C GLN A 155 1.67 17.55 7.76
N MET A 156 2.17 16.33 7.62
CA MET A 156 3.52 15.96 8.09
C MET A 156 4.61 16.39 7.09
N GLY A 157 4.31 16.38 5.80
CA GLY A 157 5.23 16.85 4.75
C GLY A 157 5.45 18.35 4.72
N GLY A 158 4.48 19.13 5.17
CA GLY A 158 4.58 20.60 5.26
C GLY A 158 5.30 21.12 6.51
N ALA A 159 5.72 20.23 7.41
CA ALA A 159 6.39 20.58 8.66
C ALA A 159 7.93 20.43 8.63
N ARG A 160 8.54 20.31 7.42
CA ARG A 160 10.00 20.22 7.24
C ARG A 160 10.54 21.41 6.47
#